data_db6d804799020ff08e43cde398536f24
#
_entry.id   db6d804799020ff08e43cde398536f24
#
_cell.length_a   1.000
_cell.length_b   1.000
_cell.length_c   1.000
_cell.angle_alpha   90.00
_cell.angle_beta   90.00
_cell.angle_gamma   90.00
#
_symmetry.space_group_name_H-M   'P 1'
#
loop_
_entity.id
_entity.type
_entity.pdbx_description
1 polymer ?
#
loop_
_entity_poly.entity_id
_entity_poly.type
_entity_poly.pdbx_seq_one_letter_code
_entity_poly.pdbx_strand_id
1 'polypeptide(L)'
;KSSAASDVYKRQKQHRPTRDLLHVSGLLLAGDTLDVFVCHFPSRSGGAKESEPYRLYVAHILRTEVDSIMNIRSHPQAIIMGDFNDYPTNQSILKILKAEAPPVKTNDLASTTDSANASTVTPSSLKLYHLLARKAKSKNFGSYKFRGEWGLLDHLIVSGTLLNQSNHFFTSEEKANVCLLPFLLKDDEKYGDKEPFRTYKGMKYQGGISDHLPIYTDFELIVY
;
A
#
# COMPACT_ATOMS: atom_id res chain seq x y z
N LYS A 1 -22.35 0.18 7.87
CA LYS A 1 -22.59 0.35 9.33
C LYS A 1 -21.60 1.38 9.83
N SER A 2 -22.08 2.53 10.34
CA SER A 2 -21.25 3.49 11.06
C SER A 2 -20.76 2.82 12.34
N SER A 3 -19.45 2.60 12.47
CA SER A 3 -18.89 1.98 13.67
C SER A 3 -18.83 2.99 14.84
N ALA A 4 -18.83 2.48 16.08
CA ALA A 4 -18.69 3.29 17.29
C ALA A 4 -17.45 4.22 17.29
N ALA A 5 -16.42 3.92 16.49
CA ALA A 5 -15.25 4.76 16.28
C ALA A 5 -15.58 6.12 15.66
N SER A 6 -16.63 6.21 14.82
CA SER A 6 -17.15 7.47 14.28
C SER A 6 -17.66 8.42 15.40
N ASP A 7 -18.19 7.87 16.49
CA ASP A 7 -18.79 8.66 17.58
C ASP A 7 -17.76 9.21 18.57
N VAL A 8 -16.65 8.54 18.75
CA VAL A 8 -15.53 9.04 19.58
C VAL A 8 -14.87 10.24 18.89
N TYR A 9 -14.76 10.23 17.58
CA TYR A 9 -14.20 11.33 16.79
C TYR A 9 -15.11 12.57 16.77
N LYS A 10 -16.41 12.41 16.84
CA LYS A 10 -17.40 13.53 16.92
C LYS A 10 -17.22 14.43 18.14
N ARG A 11 -16.48 13.98 19.16
CA ARG A 11 -16.19 14.78 20.36
C ARG A 11 -14.96 15.69 20.24
N GLN A 12 -14.15 15.55 19.19
CA GLN A 12 -13.00 16.43 18.95
C GLN A 12 -13.38 17.58 18.01
N LYS A 13 -13.06 18.81 18.40
CA LYS A 13 -13.55 20.10 17.87
C LYS A 13 -13.21 20.48 16.42
N GLN A 14 -12.73 19.59 15.55
CA GLN A 14 -12.52 19.89 14.12
C GLN A 14 -12.81 18.65 13.26
N HIS A 15 -14.06 18.52 12.84
CA HIS A 15 -14.47 17.45 11.94
C HIS A 15 -14.15 17.80 10.49
N ARG A 16 -13.07 17.25 9.92
CA ARG A 16 -13.00 17.01 8.49
C ARG A 16 -13.55 15.60 8.25
N PRO A 17 -14.61 15.43 7.43
CA PRO A 17 -15.07 14.10 7.08
C PRO A 17 -13.91 13.34 6.41
N THR A 18 -13.61 12.16 6.90
CA THR A 18 -12.69 11.23 6.23
C THR A 18 -13.48 10.46 5.16
N ARG A 19 -12.78 9.97 4.14
CA ARG A 19 -13.37 9.05 3.18
C ARG A 19 -13.63 7.71 3.85
N ASP A 20 -14.63 6.98 3.35
CA ASP A 20 -14.92 5.63 3.83
C ASP A 20 -13.79 4.66 3.44
N LEU A 21 -13.60 3.62 4.25
CA LEU A 21 -12.78 2.47 3.93
C LEU A 21 -13.67 1.41 3.30
N LEU A 22 -13.38 1.03 2.05
CA LEU A 22 -14.10 -0.05 1.38
C LEU A 22 -13.45 -1.38 1.77
N HIS A 23 -14.26 -2.31 2.29
CA HIS A 23 -13.86 -3.70 2.51
C HIS A 23 -14.75 -4.62 1.68
N VAL A 24 -14.13 -5.52 0.94
CA VAL A 24 -14.80 -6.53 0.12
C VAL A 24 -14.22 -7.89 0.46
N SER A 25 -15.08 -8.86 0.75
CA SER A 25 -14.71 -10.28 0.92
C SER A 25 -15.23 -11.11 -0.26
N GLY A 26 -14.39 -11.97 -0.79
CA GLY A 26 -14.72 -12.87 -1.88
C GLY A 26 -14.14 -14.26 -1.67
N LEU A 27 -14.85 -15.29 -2.11
CA LEU A 27 -14.36 -16.67 -2.10
C LEU A 27 -13.52 -16.91 -3.36
N LEU A 28 -12.30 -17.38 -3.19
CA LEU A 28 -11.44 -17.83 -4.29
C LEU A 28 -11.83 -19.21 -4.77
N LEU A 29 -11.50 -19.54 -6.02
CA LEU A 29 -11.73 -20.88 -6.57
C LEU A 29 -11.05 -21.99 -5.77
N ALA A 30 -9.96 -21.68 -5.09
CA ALA A 30 -9.25 -22.59 -4.19
C ALA A 30 -9.92 -22.80 -2.83
N GLY A 31 -11.09 -22.17 -2.57
CA GLY A 31 -11.86 -22.33 -1.35
C GLY A 31 -11.53 -21.35 -0.22
N ASP A 32 -10.43 -20.59 -0.33
CA ASP A 32 -10.06 -19.58 0.65
C ASP A 32 -10.82 -18.26 0.44
N THR A 33 -10.97 -17.47 1.51
CA THR A 33 -11.56 -16.14 1.43
C THR A 33 -10.47 -15.10 1.27
N LEU A 34 -10.61 -14.26 0.25
CA LEU A 34 -9.80 -13.06 0.04
C LEU A 34 -10.54 -11.83 0.57
N ASP A 35 -9.89 -11.06 1.43
CA ASP A 35 -10.39 -9.80 1.96
C ASP A 35 -9.59 -8.63 1.36
N VAL A 36 -10.27 -7.72 0.67
CA VAL A 36 -9.65 -6.57 -0.02
C VAL A 36 -10.11 -5.28 0.64
N PHE A 37 -9.16 -4.46 1.09
CA PHE A 37 -9.40 -3.13 1.63
C PHE A 37 -8.91 -2.08 0.64
N VAL A 38 -9.80 -1.15 0.23
CA VAL A 38 -9.44 -0.03 -0.64
C VAL A 38 -9.55 1.26 0.15
N CYS A 39 -8.48 2.04 0.14
CA CYS A 39 -8.29 3.19 1.02
C CYS A 39 -7.97 4.46 0.24
N HIS A 40 -8.49 5.58 0.72
CA HIS A 40 -8.01 6.89 0.30
C HIS A 40 -7.90 7.79 1.54
N PHE A 41 -6.72 7.88 2.12
CA PHE A 41 -6.48 8.62 3.34
C PHE A 41 -6.57 10.14 3.15
N PRO A 42 -6.78 10.90 4.24
CA PRO A 42 -6.81 12.36 4.18
C PRO A 42 -5.55 12.94 3.53
N SER A 43 -5.77 13.89 2.61
CA SER A 43 -4.70 14.52 1.85
C SER A 43 -3.75 15.33 2.73
N ARG A 44 -2.55 15.60 2.20
CA ARG A 44 -1.55 16.47 2.85
C ARG A 44 -1.84 17.96 2.67
N SER A 45 -3.05 18.32 2.22
CA SER A 45 -3.49 19.71 2.05
C SER A 45 -3.47 20.46 3.38
N GLY A 46 -2.94 21.68 3.36
CA GLY A 46 -2.71 22.48 4.57
C GLY A 46 -1.42 22.14 5.32
N GLY A 47 -0.63 21.20 4.82
CA GLY A 47 0.64 20.76 5.42
C GLY A 47 0.64 19.28 5.78
N ALA A 48 1.78 18.62 5.51
CA ALA A 48 1.92 17.19 5.78
C ALA A 48 1.83 16.89 7.28
N LYS A 49 2.38 17.77 8.12
CA LYS A 49 2.46 17.66 9.58
C LYS A 49 1.11 17.97 10.24
N GLU A 50 0.45 19.01 9.76
CA GLU A 50 -0.85 19.47 10.24
C GLU A 50 -1.97 18.46 9.93
N SER A 51 -1.86 17.75 8.82
CA SER A 51 -2.82 16.74 8.39
C SER A 51 -2.49 15.32 8.88
N GLU A 52 -1.28 15.06 9.42
CA GLU A 52 -0.85 13.75 9.90
C GLU A 52 -1.82 13.11 10.91
N PRO A 53 -2.35 13.82 11.93
CA PRO A 53 -3.26 13.21 12.90
C PRO A 53 -4.49 12.54 12.27
N TYR A 54 -4.98 13.09 11.17
CA TYR A 54 -6.13 12.50 10.46
C TYR A 54 -5.76 11.19 9.75
N ARG A 55 -4.56 11.11 9.15
CA ARG A 55 -4.07 9.87 8.52
C ARG A 55 -3.75 8.81 9.56
N LEU A 56 -3.16 9.18 10.71
CA LEU A 56 -2.93 8.27 11.83
C LEU A 56 -4.24 7.68 12.35
N TYR A 57 -5.28 8.51 12.48
CA TYR A 57 -6.59 8.07 12.91
C TYR A 57 -7.21 7.04 11.95
N VAL A 58 -7.21 7.33 10.64
CA VAL A 58 -7.72 6.39 9.62
C VAL A 58 -6.89 5.10 9.59
N ALA A 59 -5.57 5.20 9.76
CA ALA A 59 -4.70 4.03 9.85
C ALA A 59 -5.04 3.14 11.06
N HIS A 60 -5.39 3.72 12.22
CA HIS A 60 -5.86 2.97 13.38
C HIS A 60 -7.17 2.23 13.11
N ILE A 61 -8.14 2.90 12.49
CA ILE A 61 -9.41 2.25 12.11
C ILE A 61 -9.13 1.08 11.18
N LEU A 62 -8.37 1.32 10.11
CA LEU A 62 -8.01 0.29 9.14
C LEU A 62 -7.29 -0.89 9.82
N ARG A 63 -6.33 -0.62 10.70
CA ARG A 63 -5.60 -1.67 11.42
C ARG A 63 -6.55 -2.51 12.29
N THR A 64 -7.47 -1.87 13.00
CA THR A 64 -8.46 -2.57 13.84
C THR A 64 -9.36 -3.48 13.02
N GLU A 65 -9.87 -3.00 11.88
CA GLU A 65 -10.72 -3.79 10.98
C GLU A 65 -9.94 -4.97 10.38
N VAL A 66 -8.71 -4.72 9.89
CA VAL A 66 -7.85 -5.76 9.35
C VAL A 66 -7.53 -6.81 10.40
N ASP A 67 -7.16 -6.42 11.62
CA ASP A 67 -6.89 -7.37 12.72
C ASP A 67 -8.12 -8.19 13.07
N SER A 68 -9.30 -7.57 13.10
CA SER A 68 -10.56 -8.27 13.35
C SER A 68 -10.82 -9.36 12.30
N ILE A 69 -10.64 -9.02 11.02
CA ILE A 69 -10.83 -9.97 9.91
C ILE A 69 -9.76 -11.08 9.94
N MET A 70 -8.49 -10.72 10.13
CA MET A 70 -7.40 -11.69 10.16
C MET A 70 -7.54 -12.69 11.32
N ASN A 71 -8.10 -12.28 12.47
CA ASN A 71 -8.30 -13.15 13.62
C ASN A 71 -9.47 -14.15 13.46
N ILE A 72 -10.45 -13.87 12.62
CA ILE A 72 -11.57 -14.79 12.38
C ILE A 72 -11.33 -15.74 11.21
N ARG A 73 -10.30 -15.52 10.40
CA ARG A 73 -9.94 -16.37 9.27
C ARG A 73 -8.93 -17.43 9.69
N SER A 74 -9.14 -18.67 9.29
CA SER A 74 -8.15 -19.76 9.48
C SER A 74 -6.89 -19.55 8.63
N HIS A 75 -7.08 -19.02 7.38
CA HIS A 75 -6.01 -18.66 6.47
C HIS A 75 -6.24 -17.20 5.99
N PRO A 76 -5.80 -16.19 6.77
CA PRO A 76 -6.10 -14.80 6.48
C PRO A 76 -5.37 -14.34 5.22
N GLN A 77 -6.12 -14.07 4.15
CA GLN A 77 -5.63 -13.53 2.89
C GLN A 77 -6.19 -12.10 2.73
N ALA A 78 -5.38 -11.12 3.08
CA ALA A 78 -5.77 -9.72 3.05
C ALA A 78 -4.89 -8.92 2.09
N ILE A 79 -5.54 -8.10 1.25
CA ILE A 79 -4.92 -7.08 0.40
C ILE A 79 -5.42 -5.72 0.86
N ILE A 80 -4.50 -4.77 1.07
CA ILE A 80 -4.80 -3.41 1.45
C ILE A 80 -4.14 -2.52 0.40
N MET A 81 -4.92 -1.67 -0.29
CA MET A 81 -4.41 -0.85 -1.38
C MET A 81 -5.07 0.53 -1.45
N GLY A 82 -4.43 1.46 -2.14
CA GLY A 82 -4.94 2.80 -2.45
C GLY A 82 -3.97 3.91 -2.13
N ASP A 83 -4.46 5.16 -2.19
CA ASP A 83 -3.72 6.36 -1.84
C ASP A 83 -3.80 6.63 -0.33
N PHE A 84 -2.67 6.47 0.34
CA PHE A 84 -2.55 6.72 1.78
C PHE A 84 -2.08 8.15 2.09
N ASN A 85 -1.76 8.94 1.09
CA ASN A 85 -1.22 10.29 1.25
C ASN A 85 -0.03 10.39 2.24
N ASP A 86 0.65 9.28 2.48
CA ASP A 86 1.84 9.13 3.30
C ASP A 86 2.88 8.28 2.57
N TYR A 87 4.13 8.41 2.92
CA TYR A 87 5.21 7.56 2.40
C TYR A 87 5.30 6.23 3.18
N PRO A 88 5.91 5.18 2.61
CA PRO A 88 6.12 3.92 3.32
C PRO A 88 6.84 4.06 4.66
N THR A 89 7.62 5.13 4.84
CA THR A 89 8.37 5.45 6.06
C THR A 89 7.58 6.26 7.09
N ASN A 90 6.38 6.74 6.78
CA ASN A 90 5.56 7.52 7.71
C ASN A 90 4.95 6.65 8.82
N GLN A 91 4.55 7.30 9.91
CA GLN A 91 4.07 6.63 11.13
C GLN A 91 2.79 5.81 10.88
N SER A 92 1.89 6.28 10.02
CA SER A 92 0.66 5.56 9.63
C SER A 92 0.97 4.15 9.09
N ILE A 93 2.02 4.02 8.28
CA ILE A 93 2.42 2.76 7.67
C ILE A 93 3.29 1.93 8.63
N LEU A 94 4.40 2.50 9.13
CA LEU A 94 5.38 1.75 9.89
C LEU A 94 4.93 1.43 11.32
N LYS A 95 4.28 2.40 12.01
CA LYS A 95 3.96 2.23 13.43
C LYS A 95 2.54 1.73 13.66
N ILE A 96 1.57 2.20 12.86
CA ILE A 96 0.17 1.87 13.07
C ILE A 96 -0.21 0.62 12.28
N LEU A 97 -0.05 0.63 10.98
CA LEU A 97 -0.30 -0.56 10.16
C LEU A 97 0.74 -1.65 10.39
N LYS A 98 1.97 -1.27 10.81
CA LYS A 98 3.11 -2.18 10.98
C LYS A 98 3.39 -2.98 9.71
N ALA A 99 3.29 -2.30 8.56
CA ALA A 99 3.55 -2.89 7.26
C ALA A 99 5.05 -2.80 6.96
N GLU A 100 5.74 -3.93 7.05
CA GLU A 100 7.17 -4.07 6.82
C GLU A 100 7.45 -4.49 5.37
N ALA A 101 8.68 -4.31 4.89
CA ALA A 101 9.10 -4.95 3.64
C ALA A 101 9.08 -6.48 3.80
N PRO A 102 8.71 -7.27 2.77
CA PRO A 102 8.77 -8.72 2.83
C PRO A 102 10.15 -9.24 3.25
N PRO A 103 10.27 -10.37 3.94
CA PRO A 103 11.58 -10.94 4.26
C PRO A 103 12.35 -11.28 2.97
N VAL A 104 13.68 -11.10 2.99
CA VAL A 104 14.54 -11.44 1.85
C VAL A 104 14.64 -12.98 1.75
N LYS A 105 14.45 -13.52 0.56
CA LYS A 105 14.70 -14.94 0.31
C LYS A 105 16.21 -15.19 0.33
N THR A 106 16.65 -16.17 1.11
CA THR A 106 18.07 -16.48 1.30
C THR A 106 18.80 -16.98 0.04
N ASN A 107 18.09 -17.30 -1.04
CA ASN A 107 18.70 -17.74 -2.30
C ASN A 107 19.43 -16.61 -3.05
N ASP A 108 19.17 -15.34 -2.74
CA ASP A 108 19.84 -14.19 -3.39
C ASP A 108 21.15 -13.78 -2.71
N LEU A 109 21.52 -14.43 -1.59
CA LEU A 109 22.73 -14.12 -0.80
C LEU A 109 23.93 -15.07 -1.08
N ALA A 110 23.87 -15.84 -2.16
CA ALA A 110 24.93 -16.84 -2.49
C ALA A 110 26.24 -16.23 -3.03
N SER A 111 26.60 -14.99 -2.70
CA SER A 111 27.85 -14.36 -3.15
C SER A 111 28.72 -13.72 -2.06
N THR A 112 28.44 -13.92 -0.77
CA THR A 112 29.37 -13.52 0.29
C THR A 112 29.50 -14.65 1.32
N THR A 113 30.69 -15.23 1.37
CA THR A 113 31.17 -16.23 2.33
C THR A 113 30.95 -15.79 3.77
N ASP A 114 30.61 -16.78 4.62
CA ASP A 114 30.52 -16.80 6.07
C ASP A 114 29.17 -16.39 6.69
N SER A 115 28.34 -17.40 6.89
CA SER A 115 27.66 -17.67 8.16
C SER A 115 26.62 -18.80 8.01
N ALA A 116 26.92 -19.93 8.61
CA ALA A 116 26.05 -21.12 8.69
C ALA A 116 24.93 -20.95 9.69
N ASN A 117 24.02 -19.97 9.46
CA ASN A 117 22.75 -19.82 10.20
C ASN A 117 21.74 -18.90 9.44
N ALA A 118 21.59 -19.09 8.15
CA ALA A 118 20.51 -18.43 7.39
C ALA A 118 19.19 -19.19 7.64
N SER A 119 18.53 -18.89 8.75
CA SER A 119 17.14 -19.33 8.97
C SER A 119 16.26 -18.70 7.89
N THR A 120 15.61 -19.52 7.07
CA THR A 120 14.61 -19.09 6.10
C THR A 120 13.46 -18.45 6.87
N VAL A 121 13.42 -17.11 6.91
CA VAL A 121 12.35 -16.40 7.62
C VAL A 121 11.09 -16.50 6.77
N THR A 122 10.20 -17.42 7.13
CA THR A 122 8.86 -17.50 6.55
C THR A 122 8.02 -16.30 6.95
N PRO A 123 7.28 -15.67 6.01
CA PRO A 123 6.37 -14.59 6.34
C PRO A 123 5.33 -15.06 7.35
N SER A 124 5.16 -14.31 8.44
CA SER A 124 4.10 -14.60 9.42
C SER A 124 2.74 -14.28 8.82
N SER A 125 1.80 -15.21 8.87
CA SER A 125 0.45 -15.07 8.32
C SER A 125 -0.31 -13.85 8.86
N LEU A 126 -0.09 -13.49 10.11
CA LEU A 126 -0.75 -12.35 10.79
C LEU A 126 -0.01 -11.01 10.63
N LYS A 127 1.14 -10.99 9.97
CA LYS A 127 1.85 -9.75 9.66
C LYS A 127 1.41 -9.17 8.32
N LEU A 128 1.55 -7.85 8.22
CA LEU A 128 1.34 -7.10 6.98
C LEU A 128 2.69 -6.78 6.33
N TYR A 129 2.76 -6.97 5.02
CA TYR A 129 3.95 -6.74 4.22
C TYR A 129 3.67 -5.77 3.09
N HIS A 130 4.50 -4.74 2.97
CA HIS A 130 4.39 -3.71 1.95
C HIS A 130 5.25 -4.08 0.73
N LEU A 131 4.59 -4.46 -0.37
CA LEU A 131 5.25 -5.01 -1.56
C LEU A 131 6.16 -4.00 -2.29
N LEU A 132 5.92 -2.70 -2.14
CA LEU A 132 6.72 -1.66 -2.82
C LEU A 132 7.72 -0.95 -1.89
N ALA A 133 7.83 -1.34 -0.61
CA ALA A 133 8.64 -0.63 0.38
C ALA A 133 10.13 -0.54 0.03
N ARG A 134 10.72 -1.60 -0.56
CA ARG A 134 12.12 -1.59 -1.00
C ARG A 134 12.34 -0.74 -2.23
N LYS A 135 11.43 -0.85 -3.23
CA LYS A 135 11.48 -0.08 -4.48
C LYS A 135 11.35 1.42 -4.21
N ALA A 136 10.53 1.80 -3.21
CA ALA A 136 10.34 3.19 -2.78
C ALA A 136 11.60 3.86 -2.19
N LYS A 137 12.66 3.12 -1.93
CA LYS A 137 13.96 3.69 -1.54
C LYS A 137 14.72 4.33 -2.70
N SER A 138 14.37 3.97 -3.93
CA SER A 138 14.92 4.59 -5.15
C SER A 138 14.30 5.96 -5.36
N LYS A 139 15.14 6.98 -5.63
CA LYS A 139 14.70 8.36 -5.91
C LYS A 139 13.83 8.49 -7.16
N ASN A 140 13.95 7.54 -8.09
CA ASN A 140 13.22 7.56 -9.37
C ASN A 140 12.01 6.61 -9.36
N PHE A 141 11.56 6.17 -8.19
CA PHE A 141 10.43 5.28 -8.04
C PHE A 141 9.31 5.93 -7.22
N GLY A 142 8.12 5.97 -7.80
CA GLY A 142 6.95 6.50 -7.12
C GLY A 142 5.73 6.49 -8.01
N SER A 143 4.57 6.62 -7.40
CA SER A 143 3.28 6.78 -8.09
C SER A 143 2.90 8.25 -8.30
N TYR A 144 3.58 9.17 -7.63
CA TYR A 144 3.31 10.61 -7.63
C TYR A 144 4.60 11.40 -7.78
N LYS A 145 4.59 12.52 -8.52
CA LYS A 145 5.75 13.41 -8.65
C LYS A 145 5.42 14.82 -8.17
N PHE A 146 6.23 15.33 -7.24
CA PHE A 146 6.07 16.67 -6.69
C PHE A 146 7.39 17.43 -6.66
N ARG A 147 7.44 18.60 -7.30
CA ARG A 147 8.64 19.45 -7.41
C ARG A 147 9.88 18.71 -7.94
N GLY A 148 9.69 17.83 -8.91
CA GLY A 148 10.75 17.04 -9.52
C GLY A 148 11.09 15.73 -8.81
N GLU A 149 10.56 15.49 -7.62
CA GLU A 149 10.84 14.28 -6.85
C GLU A 149 9.69 13.28 -6.94
N TRP A 150 10.03 12.03 -7.26
CA TRP A 150 9.10 10.92 -7.20
C TRP A 150 8.85 10.48 -5.77
N GLY A 151 7.62 10.13 -5.47
CA GLY A 151 7.20 9.63 -4.16
C GLY A 151 6.14 8.56 -4.29
N LEU A 152 6.16 7.60 -3.37
CA LEU A 152 5.16 6.54 -3.31
C LEU A 152 4.12 6.91 -2.25
N LEU A 153 2.95 7.35 -2.67
CA LEU A 153 1.78 7.64 -1.82
C LEU A 153 0.70 6.56 -1.92
N ASP A 154 0.75 5.79 -3.01
CA ASP A 154 -0.13 4.66 -3.26
C ASP A 154 0.55 3.38 -2.78
N HIS A 155 -0.16 2.58 -1.99
CA HIS A 155 0.39 1.43 -1.30
C HIS A 155 -0.27 0.13 -1.71
N LEU A 156 0.53 -0.94 -1.71
CA LEU A 156 0.11 -2.32 -1.88
C LEU A 156 0.68 -3.13 -0.73
N ILE A 157 -0.21 -3.51 0.20
CA ILE A 157 0.14 -4.21 1.43
C ILE A 157 -0.65 -5.51 1.46
N VAL A 158 0.01 -6.60 1.83
CA VAL A 158 -0.60 -7.93 1.87
C VAL A 158 -0.33 -8.64 3.19
N SER A 159 -1.22 -9.55 3.58
CA SER A 159 -0.94 -10.49 4.68
C SER A 159 0.19 -11.46 4.31
N GLY A 160 0.92 -11.92 5.29
CA GLY A 160 2.03 -12.87 5.06
C GLY A 160 1.60 -14.19 4.43
N THR A 161 0.35 -14.58 4.60
CA THR A 161 -0.24 -15.75 3.92
C THR A 161 -0.11 -15.63 2.40
N LEU A 162 -0.30 -14.45 1.85
CA LEU A 162 -0.20 -14.18 0.41
C LEU A 162 1.25 -14.16 -0.12
N LEU A 163 2.25 -14.21 0.75
CA LEU A 163 3.68 -14.32 0.36
C LEU A 163 4.19 -15.77 0.42
N ASN A 164 3.39 -16.70 0.91
CA ASN A 164 3.78 -18.10 0.99
C ASN A 164 3.45 -18.83 -0.32
N GLN A 165 4.48 -19.16 -1.08
CA GLN A 165 4.38 -19.87 -2.37
C GLN A 165 3.86 -21.32 -2.26
N SER A 166 3.74 -21.87 -1.04
CA SER A 166 3.09 -23.16 -0.82
C SER A 166 1.56 -23.07 -0.80
N ASN A 167 0.99 -21.87 -0.77
CA ASN A 167 -0.44 -21.65 -0.83
C ASN A 167 -0.93 -21.66 -2.29
N HIS A 168 -2.22 -21.89 -2.47
CA HIS A 168 -2.87 -21.89 -3.79
C HIS A 168 -2.98 -20.51 -4.43
N PHE A 169 -2.94 -19.45 -3.62
CA PHE A 169 -3.00 -18.05 -4.07
C PHE A 169 -1.93 -17.23 -3.38
N PHE A 170 -1.01 -16.68 -4.17
CA PHE A 170 0.15 -15.97 -3.63
C PHE A 170 0.70 -14.92 -4.61
N THR A 171 1.53 -14.04 -4.08
CA THR A 171 2.27 -13.02 -4.82
C THR A 171 3.69 -12.88 -4.27
N SER A 172 4.45 -11.94 -4.82
CA SER A 172 5.78 -11.58 -4.31
C SER A 172 6.09 -10.10 -4.53
N GLU A 173 7.14 -9.59 -3.89
CA GLU A 173 7.61 -8.21 -4.05
C GLU A 173 8.00 -7.88 -5.49
N GLU A 174 8.56 -8.86 -6.21
CA GLU A 174 9.01 -8.70 -7.60
C GLU A 174 7.84 -8.41 -8.54
N LYS A 175 6.67 -8.98 -8.26
CA LYS A 175 5.44 -8.84 -9.07
C LYS A 175 4.73 -7.50 -8.89
N ALA A 176 5.02 -6.77 -7.79
CA ALA A 176 4.42 -5.48 -7.53
C ALA A 176 5.20 -4.35 -8.19
N ASN A 177 4.50 -3.40 -8.84
CA ASN A 177 5.17 -2.27 -9.49
C ASN A 177 4.22 -1.07 -9.66
N VAL A 178 4.79 0.04 -10.16
CA VAL A 178 4.07 1.20 -10.67
C VAL A 178 3.89 1.05 -12.18
N CYS A 179 2.71 1.35 -12.68
CA CYS A 179 2.40 1.26 -14.11
C CYS A 179 2.94 2.50 -14.84
N LEU A 180 3.93 2.30 -15.72
CA LEU A 180 4.62 3.36 -16.47
C LEU A 180 4.23 3.36 -17.96
N LEU A 181 2.93 3.21 -18.26
CA LEU A 181 2.49 3.25 -19.65
C LEU A 181 2.70 4.65 -20.26
N PRO A 182 3.16 4.75 -21.52
CA PRO A 182 3.54 6.02 -22.13
C PRO A 182 2.44 7.09 -22.09
N PHE A 183 1.17 6.71 -22.25
CA PHE A 183 0.04 7.65 -22.26
C PHE A 183 -0.30 8.21 -20.85
N LEU A 184 0.23 7.61 -19.79
CA LEU A 184 0.09 8.09 -18.41
C LEU A 184 1.13 9.14 -18.04
N LEU A 185 2.12 9.35 -18.90
CA LEU A 185 3.30 10.17 -18.66
C LEU A 185 3.43 11.29 -19.68
N LYS A 186 4.01 12.39 -19.28
CA LYS A 186 4.48 13.47 -20.15
C LYS A 186 5.85 13.97 -19.65
N ASP A 187 6.52 14.78 -20.49
CA ASP A 187 7.78 15.42 -20.09
C ASP A 187 7.53 16.47 -19.00
N ASP A 188 8.37 16.47 -17.97
CA ASP A 188 8.41 17.52 -16.94
C ASP A 188 9.35 18.63 -17.43
N GLU A 189 8.79 19.64 -18.10
CA GLU A 189 9.54 20.76 -18.66
C GLU A 189 10.30 21.58 -17.61
N LYS A 190 9.87 21.51 -16.34
CA LYS A 190 10.47 22.32 -15.26
C LYS A 190 11.61 21.61 -14.56
N TYR A 191 11.48 20.33 -14.29
CA TYR A 191 12.41 19.56 -13.46
C TYR A 191 13.11 18.43 -14.22
N GLY A 192 12.74 18.24 -15.49
CA GLY A 192 13.26 17.16 -16.34
C GLY A 192 12.65 15.81 -16.05
N ASP A 193 12.98 14.83 -16.92
CA ASP A 193 12.42 13.49 -16.90
C ASP A 193 10.88 13.47 -17.13
N LYS A 194 10.21 12.40 -16.77
CA LYS A 194 8.75 12.25 -16.92
C LYS A 194 8.01 12.65 -15.63
N GLU A 195 6.78 13.14 -15.82
CA GLU A 195 5.80 13.32 -14.71
C GLU A 195 4.48 12.66 -15.10
N PRO A 196 3.60 12.29 -14.13
CA PRO A 196 2.25 11.83 -14.45
C PRO A 196 1.51 12.87 -15.29
N PHE A 197 0.87 12.42 -16.35
CA PHE A 197 0.05 13.28 -17.19
C PHE A 197 -1.30 13.52 -16.50
N ARG A 198 -1.33 14.53 -15.67
CA ARG A 198 -2.47 14.89 -14.82
C ARG A 198 -3.58 15.59 -15.57
N THR A 199 -4.82 15.39 -15.11
CA THR A 199 -6.00 16.06 -15.65
C THR A 199 -5.96 17.56 -15.42
N TYR A 200 -5.51 17.97 -14.21
CA TYR A 200 -5.41 19.38 -13.83
C TYR A 200 -4.06 19.70 -13.17
N LYS A 201 -3.56 20.91 -13.36
CA LYS A 201 -2.43 21.49 -12.61
C LYS A 201 -2.93 22.80 -11.98
N GLY A 202 -3.29 22.76 -10.71
CA GLY A 202 -4.11 23.80 -10.10
C GLY A 202 -5.49 23.88 -10.77
N MET A 203 -5.89 25.06 -11.23
CA MET A 203 -7.16 25.26 -11.95
C MET A 203 -7.06 25.04 -13.46
N LYS A 204 -5.86 24.80 -14.00
CA LYS A 204 -5.65 24.66 -15.45
C LYS A 204 -5.79 23.21 -15.87
N TYR A 205 -6.72 22.94 -16.79
CA TYR A 205 -6.89 21.65 -17.45
C TYR A 205 -5.67 21.32 -18.30
N GLN A 206 -5.15 20.10 -18.19
CA GLN A 206 -3.94 19.62 -18.89
C GLN A 206 -4.25 18.54 -19.92
N GLY A 207 -5.44 17.97 -19.92
CA GLY A 207 -5.85 16.93 -20.87
C GLY A 207 -5.34 15.52 -20.50
N GLY A 208 -4.67 15.35 -19.37
CA GLY A 208 -4.19 14.05 -18.92
C GLY A 208 -5.21 13.27 -18.12
N ILE A 209 -4.78 12.15 -17.54
CA ILE A 209 -5.63 11.14 -16.91
C ILE A 209 -5.65 11.28 -15.39
N SER A 210 -4.46 11.30 -14.75
CA SER A 210 -4.33 11.33 -13.29
C SER A 210 -3.00 11.96 -12.88
N ASP A 211 -2.94 12.53 -11.70
CA ASP A 211 -1.70 12.98 -11.07
C ASP A 211 -0.98 11.86 -10.30
N HIS A 212 -1.60 10.71 -10.18
CA HIS A 212 -1.00 9.48 -9.69
C HIS A 212 -0.92 8.42 -10.79
N LEU A 213 0.13 7.61 -10.76
CA LEU A 213 0.27 6.43 -11.61
C LEU A 213 -0.33 5.22 -10.91
N PRO A 214 -1.02 4.33 -11.64
CA PRO A 214 -1.54 3.10 -11.07
C PRO A 214 -0.42 2.23 -10.49
N ILE A 215 -0.70 1.57 -9.38
CA ILE A 215 0.12 0.49 -8.83
C ILE A 215 -0.54 -0.84 -9.12
N TYR A 216 0.23 -1.90 -9.27
CA TYR A 216 -0.28 -3.22 -9.55
C TYR A 216 0.59 -4.32 -8.93
N THR A 217 0.02 -5.49 -8.77
CA THR A 217 0.73 -6.73 -8.52
C THR A 217 0.01 -7.90 -9.17
N ASP A 218 0.75 -8.89 -9.63
CA ASP A 218 0.21 -10.13 -10.14
C ASP A 218 0.13 -11.16 -9.02
N PHE A 219 -0.91 -11.98 -9.06
CA PHE A 219 -1.07 -13.14 -8.18
C PHE A 219 -1.02 -14.43 -9.00
N GLU A 220 -0.44 -15.47 -8.44
CA GLU A 220 -0.55 -16.81 -8.95
C GLU A 220 -1.69 -17.54 -8.25
N LEU A 221 -2.54 -18.21 -9.03
CA LEU A 221 -3.61 -19.07 -8.54
C LEU A 221 -3.33 -20.49 -9.06
N ILE A 222 -3.11 -21.42 -8.15
CA ILE A 222 -2.95 -22.85 -8.47
C ILE A 222 -4.31 -23.52 -8.26
N VAL A 223 -4.87 -24.02 -9.33
CA VAL A 223 -6.15 -24.77 -9.34
C VAL A 223 -5.82 -26.21 -9.73
N TYR A 224 -6.25 -27.19 -8.91
CA TYR A 224 -6.10 -28.61 -9.17
C TYR A 224 -7.39 -29.21 -9.73
#